data_5074b5614088ecf35f9fe2b129db5846
#
_entry.id   5074b5614088ecf35f9fe2b129db5846
#
_cell.length_a   1.000
_cell.length_b   1.000
_cell.length_c   1.000
_cell.angle_alpha   90.00
_cell.angle_beta   90.00
_cell.angle_gamma   90.00
#
_symmetry.space_group_name_H-M   'P 1'
#
loop_
_entity.id
_entity.type
_entity.pdbx_description
1 polymer ?
#
loop_
_entity_poly.entity_id
_entity_poly.type
_entity_poly.pdbx_seq_one_letter_code
_entity_poly.pdbx_strand_id
1 'polypeptide(L)'
;GLIIENDKGSTTQDWAEQGKLNVTNCVMAGMVKNYQDAQYWKDGSQFDDEDAGSFADGYFNRAEGGNRVFAALSDLGLSGNPLSLSAPVVFPGSDSPLASGAAWTEEKVASGFDKVDYIGAFGPNETAVANWTSGWCNFDPQNTVY
;
A
#
# COMPACT_ATOMS: atom_id res chain seq x y z
N GLY A 1 2.79 -3.05 7.62
CA GLY A 1 2.11 -2.09 8.47
C GLY A 1 2.60 -0.67 8.29
N LEU A 2 2.00 0.26 8.96
CA LEU A 2 2.39 1.68 8.98
C LEU A 2 3.26 1.96 10.21
N ILE A 3 4.43 2.56 10.01
CA ILE A 3 5.30 3.05 11.07
C ILE A 3 5.33 4.57 10.95
N ILE A 4 5.03 5.27 12.04
CA ILE A 4 5.14 6.72 12.16
C ILE A 4 6.24 7.02 13.18
N GLU A 5 7.25 7.77 12.75
CA GLU A 5 8.33 8.21 13.62
C GLU A 5 7.86 9.41 14.44
N ASN A 6 8.02 9.33 15.76
CA ASN A 6 7.51 10.29 16.76
C ASN A 6 8.60 10.89 17.67
N ASP A 7 9.86 10.84 17.27
CA ASP A 7 10.95 11.49 18.01
C ASP A 7 10.76 13.02 18.05
N LYS A 8 11.35 13.69 19.03
CA LYS A 8 11.12 15.12 19.28
C LYS A 8 11.63 16.01 18.14
N GLY A 9 10.73 16.81 17.61
CA GLY A 9 10.98 17.90 16.64
C GLY A 9 11.09 17.46 15.19
N SER A 10 10.30 18.04 14.32
CA SER A 10 10.28 17.83 12.86
C SER A 10 10.18 16.36 12.42
N THR A 11 9.35 15.60 13.10
CA THR A 11 9.17 14.17 12.89
C THR A 11 8.14 13.88 11.81
N THR A 12 8.04 12.62 11.42
CA THR A 12 6.98 12.14 10.53
C THR A 12 5.59 12.36 11.14
N GLN A 13 5.46 12.21 12.47
CA GLN A 13 4.23 12.52 13.18
C GLN A 13 3.87 14.01 13.08
N ASP A 14 4.82 14.92 13.35
CA ASP A 14 4.58 16.36 13.19
C ASP A 14 4.09 16.73 11.79
N TRP A 15 4.63 16.08 10.76
CA TRP A 15 4.21 16.32 9.37
C TRP A 15 2.82 15.77 9.08
N ALA A 16 2.46 14.62 9.67
CA ALA A 16 1.12 14.07 9.56
C ALA A 16 0.09 15.01 10.24
N GLU A 17 0.38 15.50 11.44
CA GLU A 17 -0.47 16.45 12.18
C GLU A 17 -0.62 17.80 11.45
N GLN A 18 0.41 18.23 10.73
CA GLN A 18 0.38 19.46 9.91
C GLN A 18 -0.23 19.25 8.52
N GLY A 19 -0.70 18.06 8.19
CA GLY A 19 -1.23 17.73 6.87
C GLY A 19 -0.20 17.72 5.73
N LYS A 20 1.10 17.69 6.06
CA LYS A 20 2.20 17.62 5.08
C LYS A 20 2.48 16.19 4.62
N LEU A 21 2.18 15.21 5.46
CA LEU A 21 2.18 13.79 5.13
C LEU A 21 0.72 13.33 5.02
N ASN A 22 0.38 12.67 3.91
CA ASN A 22 -0.93 12.08 3.72
C ASN A 22 -0.79 10.59 3.36
N VAL A 23 -1.47 9.76 4.15
CA VAL A 23 -1.71 8.34 3.85
C VAL A 23 -3.20 8.17 3.72
N THR A 24 -3.69 8.08 2.49
CA THR A 24 -5.11 8.06 2.16
C THR A 24 -5.42 6.98 1.14
N ASN A 25 -6.63 6.42 1.20
CA ASN A 25 -7.13 5.42 0.26
C ASN A 25 -6.21 4.19 0.12
N CYS A 26 -5.52 3.84 1.20
CA CYS A 26 -4.63 2.69 1.25
C CYS A 26 -5.33 1.46 1.82
N VAL A 27 -4.81 0.29 1.47
CA VAL A 27 -5.28 -0.99 2.00
C VAL A 27 -4.13 -1.74 2.66
N MET A 28 -4.38 -2.25 3.86
CA MET A 28 -3.53 -3.22 4.55
C MET A 28 -4.28 -4.52 4.75
N ALA A 29 -3.59 -5.66 4.59
CA ALA A 29 -4.19 -6.99 4.82
C ALA A 29 -3.17 -7.97 5.39
N GLY A 30 -3.58 -8.76 6.37
CA GLY A 30 -2.81 -9.87 6.91
C GLY A 30 -1.48 -9.46 7.55
N MET A 31 -1.37 -8.24 8.07
CA MET A 31 -0.14 -7.77 8.72
C MET A 31 0.01 -8.41 10.09
N VAL A 32 1.23 -8.80 10.44
CA VAL A 32 1.55 -9.28 11.80
C VAL A 32 1.41 -8.14 12.81
N LYS A 33 1.81 -6.94 12.42
CA LYS A 33 1.64 -5.69 13.17
C LYS A 33 1.16 -4.61 12.20
N ASN A 34 -0.01 -4.04 12.45
CA ASN A 34 -0.59 -3.03 11.57
C ASN A 34 0.08 -1.68 11.77
N TYR A 35 0.31 -1.26 13.01
CA TYR A 35 0.74 0.08 13.38
C TYR A 35 1.88 0.06 14.37
N GLN A 36 2.75 1.06 14.26
CA GLN A 36 3.84 1.29 15.18
C GLN A 36 4.19 2.78 15.21
N ASP A 37 4.24 3.35 16.40
CA ASP A 37 4.90 4.63 16.65
C ASP A 37 6.33 4.32 17.06
N ALA A 38 7.31 4.99 16.47
CA ALA A 38 8.69 4.63 16.66
C ALA A 38 9.57 5.85 16.93
N GLN A 39 10.47 5.75 17.89
CA GLN A 39 11.58 6.69 18.03
C GLN A 39 12.76 6.28 17.17
N TYR A 40 13.40 7.25 16.54
CA TYR A 40 14.64 7.04 15.81
C TYR A 40 15.84 7.21 16.73
N TRP A 41 16.68 6.19 16.86
CA TRP A 41 17.89 6.26 17.66
C TRP A 41 19.01 7.02 16.93
N LYS A 42 19.63 7.99 17.64
CA LYS A 42 20.67 8.86 17.06
C LYS A 42 22.02 8.19 16.80
N ASP A 43 22.23 7.00 17.33
CA ASP A 43 23.50 6.27 17.27
C ASP A 43 23.48 5.01 16.39
N GLY A 44 22.49 4.93 15.51
CA GLY A 44 22.50 3.95 14.42
C GLY A 44 21.91 2.59 14.76
N SER A 45 21.25 2.44 15.89
CA SER A 45 20.59 1.20 16.27
C SER A 45 19.12 1.36 16.62
N GLN A 46 18.26 0.82 15.78
CA GLN A 46 16.88 0.39 16.02
C GLN A 46 15.84 1.44 16.44
N PHE A 47 14.65 1.27 15.87
CA PHE A 47 13.41 1.89 16.31
C PHE A 47 13.01 1.37 17.69
N ASP A 48 12.75 2.25 18.62
CA ASP A 48 12.03 1.93 19.86
C ASP A 48 10.52 2.11 19.64
N ASP A 49 9.75 1.11 20.08
CA ASP A 49 8.28 1.11 20.00
C ASP A 49 7.75 1.65 21.33
N GLU A 50 7.45 2.95 21.39
CA GLU A 50 7.13 3.59 22.66
C GLU A 50 5.72 3.33 23.14
N ASP A 51 4.72 3.30 22.25
CA ASP A 51 3.33 3.20 22.68
C ASP A 51 2.43 2.32 21.80
N ALA A 52 2.99 1.25 21.26
CA ALA A 52 2.24 0.23 20.50
C ALA A 52 1.52 0.76 19.24
N GLY A 53 1.89 1.95 18.73
CA GLY A 53 1.36 2.46 17.48
C GLY A 53 0.02 3.18 17.61
N SER A 54 -0.27 3.80 18.74
CA SER A 54 -1.53 4.50 18.97
C SER A 54 -1.77 5.68 18.03
N PHE A 55 -0.74 6.48 17.74
CA PHE A 55 -0.84 7.56 16.75
C PHE A 55 -1.00 7.01 15.33
N ALA A 56 -0.17 6.07 14.91
CA ALA A 56 -0.23 5.47 13.58
C ALA A 56 -1.58 4.78 13.33
N ASP A 57 -2.16 4.13 14.35
CA ASP A 57 -3.49 3.54 14.30
C ASP A 57 -4.56 4.63 14.08
N GLY A 58 -4.62 5.63 14.93
CA GLY A 58 -5.57 6.74 14.81
C GLY A 58 -5.43 7.48 13.48
N TYR A 59 -4.19 7.70 13.04
CA TYR A 59 -3.89 8.39 11.78
C TYR A 59 -4.32 7.58 10.55
N PHE A 60 -4.07 6.28 10.53
CA PHE A 60 -4.48 5.43 9.42
C PHE A 60 -6.00 5.27 9.35
N ASN A 61 -6.64 5.06 10.48
CA ASN A 61 -8.08 4.79 10.56
C ASN A 61 -8.97 6.04 10.68
N ARG A 62 -8.41 7.24 10.50
CA ARG A 62 -9.22 8.47 10.45
C ARG A 62 -10.24 8.42 9.32
N ALA A 63 -11.46 8.91 9.58
CA ALA A 63 -12.58 8.79 8.66
C ALA A 63 -12.30 9.41 7.27
N GLU A 64 -11.64 10.57 7.25
CA GLU A 64 -11.27 11.29 6.03
C GLU A 64 -10.16 10.60 5.23
N GLY A 65 -9.43 9.65 5.84
CA GLY A 65 -8.35 8.92 5.19
C GLY A 65 -8.83 7.91 4.14
N GLY A 66 -10.03 7.36 4.30
CA GLY A 66 -10.56 6.34 3.39
C GLY A 66 -9.75 5.05 3.35
N ASN A 67 -8.88 4.84 4.34
CA ASN A 67 -8.04 3.65 4.43
C ASN A 67 -8.83 2.44 4.91
N ARG A 68 -8.39 1.23 4.55
CA ARG A 68 -9.05 -0.03 4.92
C ARG A 68 -8.05 -1.06 5.43
N VAL A 69 -8.47 -1.84 6.43
CA VAL A 69 -7.68 -2.95 6.99
C VAL A 69 -8.47 -4.23 6.90
N PHE A 70 -7.83 -5.28 6.40
CA PHE A 70 -8.37 -6.64 6.32
C PHE A 70 -7.56 -7.58 7.21
N ALA A 71 -8.24 -8.50 7.88
CA ALA A 71 -7.60 -9.42 8.83
C ALA A 71 -6.65 -10.40 8.13
N ALA A 72 -7.00 -10.86 6.93
CA ALA A 72 -6.20 -11.80 6.17
C ALA A 72 -6.02 -11.36 4.72
N LEU A 73 -4.93 -11.81 4.09
CA LEU A 73 -4.68 -11.57 2.66
C LEU A 73 -5.76 -12.22 1.78
N SER A 74 -6.31 -13.36 2.23
CA SER A 74 -7.42 -14.04 1.54
C SER A 74 -8.68 -13.18 1.41
N ASP A 75 -8.88 -12.22 2.32
CA ASP A 75 -10.05 -11.35 2.32
C ASP A 75 -10.04 -10.37 1.11
N LEU A 76 -8.89 -10.22 0.48
CA LEU A 76 -8.73 -9.37 -0.70
C LEU A 76 -9.19 -10.05 -2.00
N GLY A 77 -9.44 -11.35 -2.01
CA GLY A 77 -9.90 -12.06 -3.22
C GLY A 77 -8.94 -11.91 -4.40
N LEU A 78 -7.62 -11.99 -4.14
CA LEU A 78 -6.60 -11.84 -5.16
C LEU A 78 -6.40 -13.14 -5.94
N SER A 79 -6.14 -13.01 -7.23
CA SER A 79 -5.73 -14.08 -8.14
C SER A 79 -4.30 -13.85 -8.62
N GLY A 80 -3.66 -14.89 -9.14
CA GLY A 80 -2.26 -14.85 -9.59
C GLY A 80 -1.30 -15.47 -8.58
N ASN A 81 -0.02 -15.42 -8.90
CA ASN A 81 1.03 -16.00 -8.07
C ASN A 81 2.22 -15.04 -7.95
N PRO A 82 2.36 -14.31 -6.84
CA PRO A 82 3.47 -13.36 -6.64
C PRO A 82 4.85 -14.04 -6.57
N LEU A 83 4.89 -15.36 -6.39
CA LEU A 83 6.14 -16.13 -6.38
C LEU A 83 6.46 -16.78 -7.74
N SER A 84 5.67 -16.50 -8.78
CA SER A 84 5.98 -16.94 -10.14
C SER A 84 7.24 -16.23 -10.64
N LEU A 85 8.19 -16.99 -11.20
CA LEU A 85 9.40 -16.40 -11.80
C LEU A 85 9.13 -15.72 -13.16
N SER A 86 8.08 -16.15 -13.85
CA SER A 86 7.75 -15.66 -15.20
C SER A 86 6.60 -14.64 -15.22
N ALA A 87 5.72 -14.65 -14.24
CA ALA A 87 4.58 -13.73 -14.15
C ALA A 87 4.18 -13.50 -12.68
N PRO A 88 4.98 -12.75 -11.89
CA PRO A 88 4.74 -12.50 -10.46
C PRO A 88 3.69 -11.42 -10.23
N VAL A 89 2.60 -11.46 -10.97
CA VAL A 89 1.50 -10.50 -10.86
C VAL A 89 0.36 -11.06 -10.05
N VAL A 90 -0.29 -10.19 -9.27
CA VAL A 90 -1.53 -10.49 -8.57
C VAL A 90 -2.56 -9.42 -8.90
N PHE A 91 -3.78 -9.81 -9.12
CA PHE A 91 -4.88 -8.94 -9.50
C PHE A 91 -6.16 -9.30 -8.74
N PRO A 92 -7.04 -8.31 -8.47
CA PRO A 92 -8.29 -8.57 -7.79
C PRO A 92 -9.22 -9.43 -8.67
N GLY A 93 -9.93 -10.37 -8.05
CA GLY A 93 -11.08 -11.00 -8.70
C GLY A 93 -12.25 -10.01 -8.83
N SER A 94 -13.27 -10.35 -9.65
CA SER A 94 -14.44 -9.48 -9.84
C SER A 94 -15.17 -9.14 -8.54
N ASP A 95 -15.15 -10.06 -7.57
CA ASP A 95 -15.81 -9.91 -6.27
C ASP A 95 -14.86 -9.37 -5.19
N SER A 96 -13.65 -9.02 -5.55
CA SER A 96 -12.66 -8.45 -4.64
C SER A 96 -13.11 -7.08 -4.12
N PRO A 97 -12.89 -6.78 -2.83
CA PRO A 97 -13.10 -5.42 -2.31
C PRO A 97 -12.16 -4.38 -2.95
N LEU A 98 -11.18 -4.80 -3.74
CA LEU A 98 -10.27 -3.94 -4.49
C LEU A 98 -10.70 -3.71 -5.93
N ALA A 99 -11.72 -4.43 -6.42
CA ALA A 99 -12.18 -4.32 -7.81
C ALA A 99 -12.80 -2.95 -8.14
N SER A 100 -13.15 -2.17 -7.12
CA SER A 100 -13.68 -0.81 -7.27
C SER A 100 -13.37 0.05 -6.05
N GLY A 101 -13.64 1.36 -6.16
CA GLY A 101 -13.55 2.30 -5.05
C GLY A 101 -12.21 3.06 -4.97
N ALA A 102 -11.44 3.12 -6.06
CA ALA A 102 -10.30 4.04 -6.14
C ALA A 102 -10.79 5.50 -6.04
N ALA A 103 -10.07 6.31 -5.30
CA ALA A 103 -10.40 7.71 -5.10
C ALA A 103 -9.34 8.63 -5.73
N TRP A 104 -9.79 9.63 -6.46
CA TRP A 104 -8.97 10.60 -7.19
C TRP A 104 -9.27 12.04 -6.76
N THR A 105 -9.69 12.20 -5.49
CA THR A 105 -10.15 13.47 -4.93
C THR A 105 -9.02 14.35 -4.40
N GLU A 106 -7.88 13.75 -4.08
CA GLU A 106 -6.70 14.50 -3.62
C GLU A 106 -6.14 15.37 -4.74
N GLU A 107 -5.87 16.64 -4.45
CA GLU A 107 -5.42 17.64 -5.42
C GLU A 107 -4.21 17.16 -6.24
N LYS A 108 -3.24 16.50 -5.59
CA LYS A 108 -2.01 16.05 -6.22
C LYS A 108 -2.19 14.92 -7.24
N VAL A 109 -3.30 14.20 -7.18
CA VAL A 109 -3.62 13.09 -8.09
C VAL A 109 -4.89 13.34 -8.91
N ALA A 110 -5.52 14.49 -8.75
CA ALA A 110 -6.77 14.83 -9.44
C ALA A 110 -6.60 14.98 -10.96
N SER A 111 -5.38 15.23 -11.44
CA SER A 111 -5.06 15.37 -12.86
C SER A 111 -3.69 14.76 -13.18
N GLY A 112 -3.46 14.48 -14.47
CA GLY A 112 -2.18 13.94 -14.96
C GLY A 112 -2.01 12.42 -14.81
N PHE A 113 -3.05 11.72 -14.41
CA PHE A 113 -3.08 10.26 -14.25
C PHE A 113 -4.25 9.65 -15.00
N ASP A 114 -4.07 8.44 -15.50
CA ASP A 114 -5.16 7.61 -15.99
C ASP A 114 -5.99 7.13 -14.81
N LYS A 115 -7.24 7.57 -14.75
CA LYS A 115 -8.14 7.26 -13.64
C LYS A 115 -8.75 5.89 -13.84
N VAL A 116 -8.56 5.03 -12.87
CA VAL A 116 -9.15 3.69 -12.80
C VAL A 116 -10.08 3.60 -11.59
N ASP A 117 -11.05 2.69 -11.64
CA ASP A 117 -11.99 2.50 -10.54
C ASP A 117 -11.50 1.50 -9.49
N TYR A 118 -10.53 0.65 -9.85
CA TYR A 118 -9.98 -0.38 -8.96
C TYR A 118 -8.84 0.16 -8.11
N ILE A 119 -8.57 -0.52 -6.99
CA ILE A 119 -7.51 -0.20 -6.03
C ILE A 119 -6.31 -1.10 -6.26
N GLY A 120 -5.15 -0.49 -6.47
CA GLY A 120 -3.90 -1.20 -6.72
C GLY A 120 -3.38 -1.02 -8.13
N ALA A 121 -2.36 -1.81 -8.49
CA ALA A 121 -1.66 -1.69 -9.76
C ALA A 121 -2.33 -2.48 -10.89
N PHE A 122 -3.15 -3.46 -10.57
CA PHE A 122 -3.81 -4.34 -11.54
C PHE A 122 -5.31 -4.36 -11.32
N GLY A 123 -6.06 -4.34 -12.42
CA GLY A 123 -7.52 -4.34 -12.41
C GLY A 123 -8.14 -5.75 -12.43
N PRO A 124 -9.45 -5.85 -12.15
CA PRO A 124 -10.15 -7.15 -12.06
C PRO A 124 -10.30 -7.87 -13.42
N ASN A 125 -10.11 -7.17 -14.52
CA ASN A 125 -10.18 -7.73 -15.88
C ASN A 125 -8.80 -8.09 -16.46
N GLU A 126 -7.74 -7.87 -15.70
CA GLU A 126 -6.39 -8.19 -16.11
C GLU A 126 -6.06 -9.66 -15.83
N THR A 127 -5.05 -10.17 -16.52
CA THR A 127 -4.57 -11.54 -16.36
C THR A 127 -3.05 -11.56 -16.25
N ALA A 128 -2.48 -12.71 -15.89
CA ALA A 128 -1.03 -12.88 -15.80
C ALA A 128 -0.29 -12.54 -17.11
N VAL A 129 -0.96 -12.66 -18.26
CA VAL A 129 -0.35 -12.44 -19.58
C VAL A 129 -0.91 -11.22 -20.33
N ALA A 130 -1.97 -10.61 -19.80
CA ALA A 130 -2.62 -9.44 -20.39
C ALA A 130 -2.87 -8.39 -19.28
N ASN A 131 -1.86 -7.61 -19.02
CA ASN A 131 -1.86 -6.52 -18.03
C ASN A 131 -0.90 -5.42 -18.49
N TRP A 132 -0.87 -4.30 -17.78
CA TRP A 132 -0.08 -3.14 -18.18
C TRP A 132 1.45 -3.38 -18.22
N THR A 133 1.96 -4.44 -17.58
CA THR A 133 3.38 -4.81 -17.64
C THR A 133 3.72 -5.65 -18.87
N SER A 134 2.71 -6.15 -19.57
CA SER A 134 2.91 -7.04 -20.72
C SER A 134 3.61 -6.32 -21.88
N GLY A 135 4.62 -6.94 -22.41
CA GLY A 135 5.37 -6.45 -23.55
C GLY A 135 6.54 -5.52 -23.24
N TRP A 136 6.70 -5.06 -21.99
CA TRP A 136 7.85 -4.23 -21.59
C TRP A 136 8.55 -4.71 -20.30
N CYS A 137 7.90 -5.48 -19.43
CA CYS A 137 8.53 -6.13 -18.31
C CYS A 137 8.97 -7.55 -18.66
N ASN A 138 10.20 -7.89 -18.33
CA ASN A 138 10.71 -9.25 -18.37
C ASN A 138 11.01 -9.72 -16.96
N PHE A 139 10.20 -10.64 -16.45
CA PHE A 139 10.35 -11.20 -15.11
C PHE A 139 11.29 -12.42 -15.04
N ASP A 140 11.72 -12.94 -16.20
CA ASP A 140 12.66 -14.07 -16.30
C ASP A 140 13.80 -13.76 -17.27
N PRO A 141 14.62 -12.73 -17.00
CA PRO A 141 15.69 -12.31 -17.90
C PRO A 141 16.78 -13.37 -18.07
N GLN A 142 16.95 -14.27 -17.10
CA GLN A 142 18.00 -15.31 -17.15
C GLN A 142 17.70 -16.40 -18.17
N ASN A 143 16.42 -16.65 -18.47
CA ASN A 143 16.00 -17.67 -19.41
C ASN A 143 15.51 -17.09 -20.75
N THR A 144 15.62 -15.77 -20.94
CA THR A 144 15.20 -15.10 -22.17
C THR A 144 16.29 -15.17 -23.24
N VAL A 145 15.94 -15.64 -24.42
CA VAL A 145 16.80 -15.57 -25.61
C VAL A 145 16.62 -14.20 -26.27
N TYR A 146 17.68 -13.43 -26.33
CA TYR A 146 17.72 -12.11 -26.99
C TYR A 146 18.17 -12.20 -28.45
#